data_8375b9c0dab7bed1aa75b5e1bb04f942
#
_entry.id   8375b9c0dab7bed1aa75b5e1bb04f942
#
_cell.length_a   1.000
_cell.length_b   1.000
_cell.length_c   1.000
_cell.angle_alpha   90.00
_cell.angle_beta   90.00
_cell.angle_gamma   90.00
#
_symmetry.space_group_name_H-M   'P 1'
#
loop_
_entity.id
_entity.type
_entity.pdbx_description
1 polymer ?
#
loop_
_entity_poly.entity_id
_entity_poly.type
_entity_poly.pdbx_seq_one_letter_code
_entity_poly.pdbx_strand_id
1 'polypeptide(L)'
;YYSYCNLKLTFPGQNKEYTVRSNFFSSTILLSLSEKELKFSEIVDLLKCDKKYASLLVVKLYELKLIKRNGASNKLDDNDTFSLNDNFSNPNSFILIQQPSSPVLKATYLSTVEIEKKVAIKHAIIRFLKRSQRLERSVLEENVKDALRNKFNVSSEMIDTEINKLDKMYLSKATDLDGKEILTYIG
;
A
#
# COMPACT_ATOMS: atom_id res chain seq x y z
N TYR A 1 0.39 3.95 4.55
CA TYR A 1 -0.44 4.10 5.76
C TYR A 1 -1.72 3.31 5.57
N TYR A 2 -1.91 2.21 6.34
CA TYR A 2 -3.18 1.49 6.37
C TYR A 2 -4.12 2.24 7.33
N SER A 3 -5.03 3.04 6.79
CA SER A 3 -6.07 3.67 7.59
C SER A 3 -7.11 2.62 7.94
N TYR A 4 -7.27 2.30 9.21
CA TYR A 4 -8.38 1.51 9.71
C TYR A 4 -9.49 2.44 10.23
N CYS A 5 -10.72 2.09 9.90
CA CYS A 5 -11.92 2.71 10.45
C CYS A 5 -12.54 1.75 11.49
N ASN A 6 -13.06 2.29 12.57
CA ASN A 6 -13.91 1.55 13.51
C ASN A 6 -15.36 1.98 13.25
N LEU A 7 -16.14 1.06 12.73
CA LEU A 7 -17.55 1.26 12.44
C LEU A 7 -18.38 0.57 13.53
N LYS A 8 -19.31 1.29 14.16
CA LYS A 8 -20.32 0.71 15.00
C LYS A 8 -21.50 0.32 14.12
N LEU A 9 -21.89 -0.94 14.18
CA LEU A 9 -22.89 -1.50 13.29
C LEU A 9 -23.84 -2.40 14.09
N THR A 10 -25.14 -2.20 13.88
CA THR A 10 -26.20 -3.10 14.36
C THR A 10 -26.82 -3.79 13.14
N PHE A 11 -26.86 -5.12 13.16
CA PHE A 11 -27.43 -5.87 12.06
C PHE A 11 -28.97 -5.92 12.17
N PRO A 12 -29.71 -5.96 11.06
CA PRO A 12 -31.15 -6.03 11.07
C PRO A 12 -31.65 -7.19 11.94
N GLY A 13 -32.69 -6.93 12.74
CA GLY A 13 -33.29 -7.93 13.63
C GLY A 13 -32.51 -8.25 14.90
N GLN A 14 -31.43 -7.52 15.19
CA GLN A 14 -30.60 -7.72 16.38
C GLN A 14 -30.48 -6.44 17.21
N ASN A 15 -30.40 -6.60 18.54
CA ASN A 15 -30.14 -5.49 19.45
C ASN A 15 -28.66 -5.36 19.86
N LYS A 16 -27.79 -6.23 19.30
CA LYS A 16 -26.36 -6.24 19.61
C LYS A 16 -25.59 -5.30 18.68
N GLU A 17 -24.88 -4.33 19.26
CA GLU A 17 -23.95 -3.47 18.54
C GLU A 17 -22.59 -4.19 18.40
N TYR A 18 -22.05 -4.15 17.20
CA TYR A 18 -20.71 -4.66 16.87
C TYR A 18 -19.78 -3.51 16.50
N THR A 19 -18.55 -3.57 16.97
CA THR A 19 -17.47 -2.69 16.50
C THR A 19 -16.69 -3.42 15.42
N VAL A 20 -16.84 -2.98 14.16
CA VAL A 20 -16.15 -3.55 13.01
C VAL A 20 -14.96 -2.68 12.67
N ARG A 21 -13.76 -3.23 12.81
CA ARG A 21 -12.51 -2.57 12.40
C ARG A 21 -12.12 -3.06 11.02
N SER A 22 -12.10 -2.17 10.05
CA SER A 22 -11.80 -2.49 8.66
C SER A 22 -11.09 -1.34 7.94
N ASN A 23 -10.68 -1.56 6.69
CA ASN A 23 -10.21 -0.47 5.84
C ASN A 23 -11.38 0.46 5.44
N PHE A 24 -11.04 1.63 4.93
CA PHE A 24 -12.00 2.64 4.49
C PHE A 24 -13.04 2.07 3.51
N PHE A 25 -12.62 1.33 2.48
CA PHE A 25 -13.53 0.78 1.46
C PHE A 25 -14.53 -0.22 2.02
N SER A 26 -14.07 -1.16 2.86
CA SER A 26 -14.97 -2.13 3.52
C SER A 26 -15.95 -1.43 4.47
N SER A 27 -15.48 -0.41 5.20
CA SER A 27 -16.35 0.40 6.07
C SER A 27 -17.39 1.17 5.26
N THR A 28 -17.02 1.73 4.10
CA THR A 28 -17.95 2.44 3.21
C THR A 28 -19.02 1.49 2.67
N ILE A 29 -18.66 0.28 2.23
CA ILE A 29 -19.63 -0.73 1.80
C ILE A 29 -20.62 -1.04 2.92
N LEU A 30 -20.12 -1.37 4.12
CA LEU A 30 -21.00 -1.75 5.25
C LEU A 30 -21.90 -0.60 5.67
N LEU A 31 -21.41 0.63 5.69
CA LEU A 31 -22.21 1.81 6.02
C LEU A 31 -23.33 2.03 4.98
N SER A 32 -23.03 1.96 3.69
CA SER A 32 -24.03 2.12 2.64
C SER A 32 -25.06 1.00 2.64
N LEU A 33 -24.63 -0.25 2.95
CA LEU A 33 -25.55 -1.38 3.08
C LEU A 33 -26.41 -1.33 4.37
N SER A 34 -26.04 -0.51 5.35
CA SER A 34 -26.92 -0.25 6.52
C SER A 34 -28.09 0.66 6.18
N GLU A 35 -27.99 1.42 5.10
CA GLU A 35 -29.04 2.34 4.64
C GLU A 35 -29.96 1.70 3.59
N LYS A 36 -29.39 0.94 2.65
CA LYS A 36 -30.13 0.30 1.55
C LYS A 36 -29.36 -0.88 0.93
N GLU A 37 -30.09 -1.73 0.23
CA GLU A 37 -29.48 -2.75 -0.63
C GLU A 37 -28.78 -2.09 -1.83
N LEU A 38 -27.65 -2.65 -2.26
CA LEU A 38 -26.87 -2.16 -3.39
C LEU A 38 -26.57 -3.29 -4.38
N LYS A 39 -26.59 -2.95 -5.68
CA LYS A 39 -26.06 -3.82 -6.73
C LYS A 39 -24.53 -3.78 -6.72
N PHE A 40 -23.89 -4.83 -7.26
CA PHE A 40 -22.43 -4.85 -7.36
C PHE A 40 -21.89 -3.68 -8.19
N SER A 41 -22.56 -3.33 -9.30
CA SER A 41 -22.20 -2.16 -10.10
C SER A 41 -22.24 -0.86 -9.29
N GLU A 42 -23.27 -0.66 -8.45
CA GLU A 42 -23.40 0.52 -7.59
C GLU A 42 -22.27 0.57 -6.52
N ILE A 43 -21.84 -0.60 -6.00
CA ILE A 43 -20.71 -0.68 -5.07
C ILE A 43 -19.39 -0.26 -5.77
N VAL A 44 -19.16 -0.71 -7.01
CA VAL A 44 -17.99 -0.32 -7.80
C VAL A 44 -17.98 1.19 -8.03
N ASP A 45 -19.12 1.77 -8.41
CA ASP A 45 -19.27 3.22 -8.65
C ASP A 45 -19.09 4.04 -7.36
N LEU A 46 -19.60 3.54 -6.25
CA LEU A 46 -19.47 4.16 -4.93
C LEU A 46 -17.99 4.24 -4.49
N LEU A 47 -17.26 3.14 -4.68
CA LEU A 47 -15.87 3.04 -4.25
C LEU A 47 -14.89 3.74 -5.20
N LYS A 48 -15.30 3.99 -6.44
CA LYS A 48 -14.45 4.55 -7.51
C LYS A 48 -13.11 3.82 -7.64
N CYS A 49 -13.14 2.50 -7.50
CA CYS A 49 -11.96 1.64 -7.56
C CYS A 49 -12.08 0.58 -8.66
N ASP A 50 -10.99 -0.15 -8.92
CA ASP A 50 -11.00 -1.26 -9.87
C ASP A 50 -12.05 -2.32 -9.45
N LYS A 51 -12.84 -2.78 -10.42
CA LYS A 51 -13.86 -3.82 -10.26
C LYS A 51 -13.31 -5.09 -9.63
N LYS A 52 -12.07 -5.47 -9.98
CA LYS A 52 -11.40 -6.64 -9.36
C LYS A 52 -11.16 -6.43 -7.87
N TYR A 53 -10.79 -5.22 -7.47
CA TYR A 53 -10.58 -4.92 -6.06
C TYR A 53 -11.90 -4.86 -5.30
N ALA A 54 -12.93 -4.23 -5.87
CA ALA A 54 -14.28 -4.22 -5.29
C ALA A 54 -14.80 -5.65 -5.10
N SER A 55 -14.59 -6.55 -6.08
CA SER A 55 -15.00 -7.94 -5.96
C SER A 55 -14.33 -8.67 -4.79
N LEU A 56 -13.03 -8.44 -4.57
CA LEU A 56 -12.30 -9.04 -3.43
C LEU A 56 -12.85 -8.56 -2.08
N LEU A 57 -13.20 -7.27 -1.98
CA LEU A 57 -13.78 -6.71 -0.76
C LEU A 57 -15.15 -7.32 -0.47
N VAL A 58 -16.04 -7.36 -1.47
CA VAL A 58 -17.39 -7.91 -1.35
C VAL A 58 -17.35 -9.40 -1.01
N VAL A 59 -16.50 -10.19 -1.70
CA VAL A 59 -16.31 -11.61 -1.40
C VAL A 59 -15.84 -11.80 0.04
N LYS A 60 -14.89 -10.97 0.51
CA LYS A 60 -14.40 -11.04 1.88
C LYS A 60 -15.47 -10.74 2.93
N LEU A 61 -16.30 -9.73 2.69
CA LEU A 61 -17.44 -9.41 3.57
C LEU A 61 -18.48 -10.53 3.57
N TYR A 62 -18.73 -11.16 2.43
CA TYR A 62 -19.63 -12.30 2.28
C TYR A 62 -19.10 -13.55 3.00
N GLU A 63 -17.81 -13.90 2.85
CA GLU A 63 -17.16 -14.98 3.59
C GLU A 63 -17.26 -14.83 5.11
N LEU A 64 -17.13 -13.57 5.59
CA LEU A 64 -17.28 -13.24 7.01
C LEU A 64 -18.76 -13.21 7.44
N LYS A 65 -19.70 -13.51 6.53
CA LYS A 65 -21.16 -13.49 6.76
C LYS A 65 -21.71 -12.13 7.21
N LEU A 66 -20.99 -11.05 6.99
CA LEU A 66 -21.44 -9.70 7.32
C LEU A 66 -22.50 -9.20 6.35
N ILE A 67 -22.46 -9.66 5.11
CA ILE A 67 -23.41 -9.33 4.05
C ILE A 67 -24.03 -10.59 3.44
N LYS A 68 -25.21 -10.44 2.89
CA LYS A 68 -25.91 -11.44 2.05
C LYS A 68 -25.77 -11.05 0.59
N ARG A 69 -25.80 -12.05 -0.28
CA ARG A 69 -25.86 -11.91 -1.72
C ARG A 69 -27.13 -12.53 -2.25
N ASN A 70 -27.87 -11.80 -3.06
CA ASN A 70 -29.00 -12.28 -3.84
C ASN A 70 -28.57 -12.36 -5.30
N GLY A 71 -28.09 -13.52 -5.74
CA GLY A 71 -27.66 -13.80 -7.11
C GLY A 71 -27.82 -15.26 -7.43
N ALA A 72 -28.19 -15.56 -8.68
CA ALA A 72 -28.48 -16.93 -9.15
C ALA A 72 -27.22 -17.72 -9.56
N SER A 73 -26.07 -17.06 -9.71
CA SER A 73 -24.83 -17.64 -10.25
C SER A 73 -23.75 -17.79 -9.19
N ASN A 74 -22.89 -18.81 -9.33
CA ASN A 74 -21.68 -18.93 -8.50
C ASN A 74 -20.62 -17.86 -8.80
N LYS A 75 -20.71 -17.20 -9.96
CA LYS A 75 -19.83 -16.07 -10.32
C LYS A 75 -20.52 -14.77 -9.94
N LEU A 76 -19.72 -13.80 -9.49
CA LEU A 76 -20.18 -12.46 -9.18
C LEU A 76 -20.61 -11.74 -10.47
N ASP A 77 -21.86 -11.27 -10.50
CA ASP A 77 -22.45 -10.50 -11.60
C ASP A 77 -22.70 -9.05 -11.18
N ASP A 78 -22.75 -8.14 -12.15
CA ASP A 78 -22.99 -6.70 -11.93
C ASP A 78 -24.38 -6.41 -11.35
N ASN A 79 -25.33 -7.29 -11.60
CA ASN A 79 -26.70 -7.18 -11.10
C ASN A 79 -26.93 -7.89 -9.75
N ASP A 80 -25.94 -8.58 -9.23
CA ASP A 80 -26.06 -9.19 -7.90
C ASP A 80 -26.33 -8.11 -6.86
N THR A 81 -27.34 -8.32 -6.04
CA THR A 81 -27.69 -7.42 -4.94
C THR A 81 -27.11 -7.89 -3.63
N PHE A 82 -26.67 -6.93 -2.84
CA PHE A 82 -26.07 -7.14 -1.51
C PHE A 82 -26.85 -6.38 -0.45
N SER A 83 -27.02 -7.00 0.70
CA SER A 83 -27.62 -6.40 1.91
C SER A 83 -26.85 -6.84 3.15
N LEU A 84 -27.04 -6.14 4.26
CA LEU A 84 -26.53 -6.62 5.55
C LEU A 84 -27.17 -7.96 5.91
N ASN A 85 -26.41 -8.82 6.55
CA ASN A 85 -26.92 -10.13 6.96
C ASN A 85 -27.72 -10.01 8.26
N ASP A 86 -29.04 -10.08 8.19
CA ASP A 86 -29.97 -10.07 9.33
C ASP A 86 -29.76 -11.27 10.28
N ASN A 87 -29.23 -12.39 9.80
CA ASN A 87 -28.91 -13.57 10.60
C ASN A 87 -27.44 -13.58 11.08
N PHE A 88 -26.73 -12.44 11.00
CA PHE A 88 -25.35 -12.37 11.47
C PHE A 88 -25.32 -12.53 12.99
N SER A 89 -24.50 -13.46 13.47
CA SER A 89 -24.25 -13.66 14.90
C SER A 89 -22.78 -13.96 15.13
N ASN A 90 -22.19 -13.22 16.06
CA ASN A 90 -20.81 -13.46 16.49
C ASN A 90 -20.75 -13.30 18.03
N PRO A 91 -20.12 -14.23 18.77
CA PRO A 91 -19.95 -14.11 20.22
C PRO A 91 -19.17 -12.83 20.59
N ASN A 92 -18.16 -12.46 19.77
CA ASN A 92 -17.37 -11.28 19.99
C ASN A 92 -18.05 -10.04 19.39
N SER A 93 -18.14 -8.96 20.19
CA SER A 93 -18.64 -7.67 19.71
C SER A 93 -17.61 -6.90 18.87
N PHE A 94 -16.34 -7.32 18.88
CA PHE A 94 -15.29 -6.73 18.06
C PHE A 94 -14.93 -7.66 16.89
N ILE A 95 -14.99 -7.12 15.68
CA ILE A 95 -14.73 -7.84 14.43
C ILE A 95 -13.60 -7.11 13.69
N LEU A 96 -12.52 -7.81 13.42
CA LEU A 96 -11.42 -7.31 12.59
C LEU A 96 -11.52 -7.87 11.17
N ILE A 97 -11.73 -7.00 10.19
CA ILE A 97 -11.69 -7.36 8.77
C ILE A 97 -10.26 -7.10 8.25
N GLN A 98 -9.53 -8.17 8.03
CA GLN A 98 -8.24 -8.09 7.38
C GLN A 98 -8.42 -7.72 5.91
N GLN A 99 -7.56 -6.85 5.39
CA GLN A 99 -7.58 -6.50 3.97
C GLN A 99 -7.34 -7.74 3.10
N PRO A 100 -8.10 -7.89 2.01
CA PRO A 100 -7.79 -8.92 1.04
C PRO A 100 -6.39 -8.64 0.48
N SER A 101 -5.53 -9.63 0.53
CA SER A 101 -4.20 -9.56 -0.08
C SER A 101 -4.34 -9.67 -1.60
N SER A 102 -4.61 -8.54 -2.25
CA SER A 102 -4.57 -8.50 -3.72
C SER A 102 -3.12 -8.54 -4.20
N PRO A 103 -2.76 -9.46 -5.10
CA PRO A 103 -1.46 -9.45 -5.76
C PRO A 103 -1.18 -8.12 -6.47
N VAL A 104 -2.22 -7.49 -7.02
CA VAL A 104 -2.12 -6.18 -7.72
C VAL A 104 -1.78 -5.06 -6.74
N LEU A 105 -2.43 -5.01 -5.56
CA LEU A 105 -2.12 -4.01 -4.53
C LEU A 105 -0.73 -4.23 -3.93
N LYS A 106 -0.31 -5.49 -3.72
CA LYS A 106 1.05 -5.80 -3.30
C LYS A 106 2.07 -5.33 -4.33
N ALA A 107 1.85 -5.61 -5.62
CA ALA A 107 2.75 -5.18 -6.68
C ALA A 107 2.82 -3.65 -6.77
N THR A 108 1.69 -2.94 -6.75
CA THR A 108 1.65 -1.46 -6.78
C THR A 108 2.30 -0.86 -5.53
N TYR A 109 2.00 -1.39 -4.34
CA TYR A 109 2.60 -0.94 -3.10
C TYR A 109 4.11 -1.18 -3.07
N LEU A 110 4.57 -2.37 -3.45
CA LEU A 110 6.00 -2.69 -3.53
C LEU A 110 6.71 -1.78 -4.53
N SER A 111 6.12 -1.51 -5.70
CA SER A 111 6.68 -0.59 -6.69
C SER A 111 6.78 0.84 -6.14
N THR A 112 5.78 1.32 -5.40
CA THR A 112 5.81 2.65 -4.77
C THR A 112 6.90 2.73 -3.70
N VAL A 113 6.99 1.72 -2.81
CA VAL A 113 8.03 1.65 -1.78
C VAL A 113 9.43 1.59 -2.40
N GLU A 114 9.61 0.84 -3.48
CA GLU A 114 10.88 0.79 -4.21
C GLU A 114 11.25 2.13 -4.84
N ILE A 115 10.27 2.84 -5.41
CA ILE A 115 10.47 4.18 -5.95
C ILE A 115 10.90 5.14 -4.83
N GLU A 116 10.20 5.13 -3.69
CA GLU A 116 10.54 5.97 -2.53
C GLU A 116 11.95 5.68 -2.00
N LYS A 117 12.35 4.41 -1.92
CA LYS A 117 13.71 4.02 -1.55
C LYS A 117 14.75 4.57 -2.53
N LYS A 118 14.54 4.42 -3.83
CA LYS A 118 15.43 4.96 -4.88
C LYS A 118 15.57 6.48 -4.77
N VAL A 119 14.45 7.18 -4.58
CA VAL A 119 14.45 8.64 -4.39
C VAL A 119 15.22 9.05 -3.13
N ALA A 120 15.04 8.33 -2.01
CA ALA A 120 15.77 8.59 -0.77
C ALA A 120 17.28 8.39 -0.92
N ILE A 121 17.71 7.32 -1.60
CA ILE A 121 19.12 7.04 -1.90
C ILE A 121 19.71 8.13 -2.80
N LYS A 122 19.02 8.47 -3.89
CA LYS A 122 19.40 9.55 -4.80
C LYS A 122 19.63 10.88 -4.07
N HIS A 123 18.68 11.27 -3.21
CA HIS A 123 18.79 12.51 -2.42
C HIS A 123 19.95 12.47 -1.44
N ALA A 124 20.21 11.33 -0.80
CA ALA A 124 21.35 11.17 0.10
C ALA A 124 22.68 11.31 -0.64
N ILE A 125 22.84 10.65 -1.80
CA ILE A 125 24.05 10.75 -2.65
C ILE A 125 24.29 12.20 -3.04
N ILE A 126 23.30 12.88 -3.62
CA ILE A 126 23.42 14.27 -4.07
C ILE A 126 23.79 15.20 -2.89
N ARG A 127 23.15 15.01 -1.73
CA ARG A 127 23.40 15.82 -0.53
C ARG A 127 24.83 15.69 -0.04
N PHE A 128 25.39 14.48 0.02
CA PHE A 128 26.77 14.27 0.47
C PHE A 128 27.78 14.80 -0.56
N LEU A 129 27.58 14.54 -1.85
CA LEU A 129 28.46 15.06 -2.90
C LEU A 129 28.41 16.59 -2.98
N LYS A 130 27.21 17.19 -2.84
CA LYS A 130 27.06 18.64 -2.84
C LYS A 130 27.78 19.31 -1.66
N ARG A 131 27.81 18.66 -0.51
CA ARG A 131 28.49 19.15 0.69
C ARG A 131 30.01 19.02 0.60
N SER A 132 30.49 17.89 0.10
CA SER A 132 31.92 17.56 0.09
C SER A 132 32.61 17.85 -1.24
N GLN A 133 31.85 18.16 -2.31
CA GLN A 133 32.27 18.40 -3.68
C GLN A 133 33.00 17.20 -4.33
N ARG A 134 33.82 16.48 -3.58
CA ARG A 134 34.56 15.30 -4.00
C ARG A 134 34.65 14.30 -2.87
N LEU A 135 34.29 13.03 -3.14
CA LEU A 135 34.33 11.94 -2.18
C LEU A 135 34.80 10.64 -2.82
N GLU A 136 35.52 9.83 -2.05
CA GLU A 136 35.77 8.43 -2.39
C GLU A 136 34.45 7.64 -2.34
N ARG A 137 34.25 6.73 -3.29
CA ARG A 137 33.01 5.95 -3.40
C ARG A 137 32.70 5.15 -2.14
N SER A 138 33.70 4.51 -1.52
CA SER A 138 33.57 3.76 -0.28
C SER A 138 33.02 4.64 0.86
N VAL A 139 33.55 5.85 1.01
CA VAL A 139 33.13 6.83 2.02
C VAL A 139 31.71 7.32 1.74
N LEU A 140 31.35 7.57 0.48
CA LEU A 140 29.99 7.95 0.12
C LEU A 140 29.00 6.84 0.43
N GLU A 141 29.35 5.60 0.11
CA GLU A 141 28.51 4.42 0.37
C GLU A 141 28.23 4.26 1.87
N GLU A 142 29.24 4.35 2.71
CA GLU A 142 29.10 4.28 4.16
C GLU A 142 28.21 5.39 4.71
N ASN A 143 28.44 6.62 4.28
CA ASN A 143 27.61 7.78 4.67
C ASN A 143 26.14 7.62 4.26
N VAL A 144 25.86 7.10 3.07
CA VAL A 144 24.48 6.86 2.58
C VAL A 144 23.81 5.76 3.38
N LYS A 145 24.51 4.64 3.65
CA LYS A 145 24.00 3.55 4.50
C LYS A 145 23.65 4.05 5.91
N ASP A 146 24.54 4.81 6.51
CA ASP A 146 24.37 5.36 7.86
C ASP A 146 23.18 6.35 7.93
N ALA A 147 23.06 7.22 6.95
CA ALA A 147 21.97 8.20 6.91
C ALA A 147 20.58 7.57 6.72
N LEU A 148 20.50 6.41 6.10
CA LEU A 148 19.24 5.75 5.79
C LEU A 148 18.95 4.51 6.66
N ARG A 149 19.89 4.09 7.52
CA ARG A 149 19.76 2.87 8.33
C ARG A 149 18.50 2.77 9.18
N ASN A 150 18.01 3.92 9.67
CA ASN A 150 16.79 3.98 10.50
C ASN A 150 15.50 3.95 9.67
N LYS A 151 15.60 4.05 8.32
CA LYS A 151 14.45 4.05 7.42
C LYS A 151 14.26 2.70 6.74
N PHE A 152 15.32 2.14 6.19
CA PHE A 152 15.33 0.83 5.53
C PHE A 152 16.78 0.36 5.32
N ASN A 153 16.93 -0.94 5.07
CA ASN A 153 18.25 -1.52 4.74
C ASN A 153 18.65 -1.14 3.32
N VAL A 154 19.86 -0.56 3.16
CA VAL A 154 20.40 -0.12 1.88
C VAL A 154 21.54 -1.05 1.47
N SER A 155 21.39 -1.76 0.35
CA SER A 155 22.46 -2.57 -0.23
C SER A 155 23.41 -1.72 -1.10
N SER A 156 24.67 -2.18 -1.25
CA SER A 156 25.64 -1.55 -2.14
C SER A 156 25.15 -1.48 -3.58
N GLU A 157 24.48 -2.54 -4.07
CA GLU A 157 23.90 -2.60 -5.42
C GLU A 157 22.84 -1.52 -5.67
N MET A 158 22.04 -1.18 -4.65
CA MET A 158 21.05 -0.10 -4.76
C MET A 158 21.75 1.26 -4.93
N ILE A 159 22.83 1.49 -4.18
CA ILE A 159 23.63 2.72 -4.26
C ILE A 159 24.29 2.81 -5.63
N ASP A 160 24.89 1.71 -6.10
CA ASP A 160 25.54 1.64 -7.42
C ASP A 160 24.59 1.95 -8.57
N THR A 161 23.39 1.39 -8.49
CA THR A 161 22.34 1.64 -9.48
C THR A 161 21.99 3.14 -9.56
N GLU A 162 21.90 3.81 -8.43
CA GLU A 162 21.57 5.24 -8.40
C GLU A 162 22.79 6.11 -8.76
N ILE A 163 24.00 5.76 -8.36
CA ILE A 163 25.24 6.43 -8.81
C ILE A 163 25.35 6.38 -10.35
N ASN A 164 25.11 5.21 -10.97
CA ASN A 164 25.18 5.07 -12.42
C ASN A 164 24.13 5.91 -13.16
N LYS A 165 22.94 6.12 -12.58
CA LYS A 165 21.91 7.00 -13.14
C LYS A 165 22.25 8.48 -13.00
N LEU A 166 22.99 8.85 -11.97
CA LEU A 166 23.42 10.23 -11.70
C LEU A 166 24.67 10.63 -12.46
N ASP A 167 25.40 9.64 -12.98
CA ASP A 167 26.64 9.88 -13.76
C ASP A 167 26.36 10.79 -14.97
N LYS A 168 27.29 11.73 -15.22
CA LYS A 168 27.17 12.78 -16.25
C LYS A 168 26.02 13.79 -16.08
N MET A 169 25.12 13.60 -15.15
CA MET A 169 24.03 14.55 -14.87
C MET A 169 24.33 15.41 -13.64
N TYR A 170 24.77 14.79 -12.56
CA TYR A 170 25.03 15.43 -11.27
C TYR A 170 26.40 15.07 -10.68
N LEU A 171 27.03 14.04 -11.20
CA LEU A 171 28.37 13.61 -10.76
C LEU A 171 29.22 13.14 -11.93
N SER A 172 30.53 13.17 -11.73
CA SER A 172 31.54 12.55 -12.59
C SER A 172 32.35 11.54 -11.79
N LYS A 173 32.79 10.50 -12.47
CA LYS A 173 33.61 9.42 -11.92
C LYS A 173 35.05 9.59 -12.43
N ALA A 174 36.00 9.44 -11.55
CA ALA A 174 37.45 9.42 -11.86
C ALA A 174 38.12 8.38 -10.99
N THR A 175 39.26 7.84 -11.46
CA THR A 175 40.09 6.95 -10.65
C THR A 175 41.28 7.74 -10.16
N ASP A 176 41.62 7.68 -8.88
CA ASP A 176 42.79 8.30 -8.28
C ASP A 176 44.04 7.49 -8.60
N LEU A 177 45.22 8.04 -8.27
CA LEU A 177 46.52 7.39 -8.45
C LEU A 177 46.62 6.05 -7.71
N ASP A 178 45.92 5.91 -6.62
CA ASP A 178 45.86 4.70 -5.80
C ASP A 178 44.81 3.67 -6.29
N GLY A 179 44.17 3.90 -7.47
CA GLY A 179 43.14 3.02 -8.04
C GLY A 179 41.78 3.15 -7.41
N LYS A 180 41.55 4.14 -6.55
CA LYS A 180 40.26 4.37 -5.88
C LYS A 180 39.31 5.19 -6.76
N GLU A 181 38.05 4.81 -6.78
CA GLU A 181 37.00 5.55 -7.49
C GLU A 181 36.59 6.79 -6.70
N ILE A 182 36.77 7.95 -7.33
CA ILE A 182 36.41 9.26 -6.79
C ILE A 182 35.18 9.80 -7.52
N LEU A 183 34.20 10.25 -6.76
CA LEU A 183 33.00 10.86 -7.26
C LEU A 183 33.03 12.37 -6.99
N THR A 184 32.79 13.16 -8.02
CA THR A 184 32.82 14.63 -7.97
C THR A 184 31.46 15.17 -8.36
N TYR A 185 30.96 16.15 -7.60
CA TYR A 185 29.70 16.85 -7.92
C TYR A 185 29.91 17.80 -9.10
N ILE A 186 28.99 17.80 -10.10
CA ILE A 186 29.06 18.62 -11.32
C ILE A 186 27.81 19.42 -11.63
N GLY A 187 26.77 19.34 -10.72
CA GLY A 187 25.48 19.99 -10.94
C GLY A 187 25.24 21.25 -10.11
#